data_3fee7a139ec7877f688c0e74b4f939d9
#
_entry.id   3fee7a139ec7877f688c0e74b4f939d9
#
_cell.length_a   1.000
_cell.length_b   1.000
_cell.length_c   1.000
_cell.angle_alpha   90.00
_cell.angle_beta   90.00
_cell.angle_gamma   90.00
#
_symmetry.space_group_name_H-M   'P 1'
#
loop_
_entity.id
_entity.type
_entity.pdbx_description
1 polymer ?
#
loop_
_entity_poly.entity_id
_entity_poly.type
_entity_poly.pdbx_seq_one_letter_code
_entity_poly.pdbx_strand_id
1 'polypeptide(L)'
;EGGYIAWLRAEMRRRNDEELRRREQTAQGVEHDVVAIYDNAGIPSIMHRFRRVTNKELFGGSDAVHPAFIIGGEVYDEIYISVYENTMINGKPYSLPLQEPVTNITMEDFAQACFSKGEGWHCLTAAEWGLLADTSLKLGTLPHGNTNCSHWHGDDKEQGIIIEDSYKTLTGSGPATWTHDHTASGVHDLCGNIW
;
A
#
# COMPACT_ATOMS: atom_id res chain seq x y z
N GLU A 1 -10.26 -21.80 -0.11
CA GLU A 1 -9.16 -20.99 -0.76
C GLU A 1 -9.48 -20.66 -2.23
N GLY A 2 -9.94 -21.62 -3.07
CA GLY A 2 -10.25 -21.36 -4.48
C GLY A 2 -11.36 -20.34 -4.74
N GLY A 3 -12.37 -20.29 -3.89
CA GLY A 3 -13.50 -19.37 -4.00
C GLY A 3 -13.12 -17.91 -3.77
N TYR A 4 -12.25 -17.63 -2.78
CA TYR A 4 -11.78 -16.30 -2.47
C TYR A 4 -10.89 -15.72 -3.58
N ILE A 5 -9.95 -16.51 -4.10
CA ILE A 5 -9.09 -16.09 -5.22
C ILE A 5 -9.91 -15.83 -6.48
N ALA A 6 -10.93 -16.64 -6.76
CA ALA A 6 -11.84 -16.41 -7.88
C ALA A 6 -12.67 -15.13 -7.70
N TRP A 7 -13.21 -14.89 -6.50
CA TRP A 7 -13.90 -13.65 -6.15
C TRP A 7 -12.98 -12.44 -6.28
N LEU A 8 -11.75 -12.52 -5.74
CA LEU A 8 -10.77 -11.46 -5.80
C LEU A 8 -10.42 -11.10 -7.25
N ARG A 9 -10.19 -12.10 -8.11
CA ARG A 9 -9.95 -11.89 -9.55
C ARG A 9 -11.13 -11.22 -10.24
N ALA A 10 -12.35 -11.59 -9.88
CA ALA A 10 -13.56 -10.99 -10.42
C ALA A 10 -13.71 -9.54 -9.95
N GLU A 11 -13.50 -9.28 -8.66
CA GLU A 11 -13.56 -7.94 -8.07
C GLU A 11 -12.49 -7.01 -8.66
N MET A 12 -11.28 -7.50 -8.86
CA MET A 12 -10.20 -6.73 -9.48
C MET A 12 -10.46 -6.44 -10.95
N ARG A 13 -11.02 -7.41 -11.71
CA ARG A 13 -11.46 -7.13 -13.09
C ARG A 13 -12.54 -6.05 -13.09
N ARG A 14 -13.52 -6.15 -12.20
CA ARG A 14 -14.59 -5.14 -12.07
C ARG A 14 -14.00 -3.75 -11.78
N ARG A 15 -13.07 -3.65 -10.84
CA ARG A 15 -12.38 -2.38 -10.51
C ARG A 15 -11.54 -1.85 -11.67
N ASN A 16 -10.80 -2.72 -12.36
CA ASN A 16 -10.06 -2.34 -13.56
C ASN A 16 -11.00 -1.85 -14.69
N ASP A 17 -12.13 -2.51 -14.90
CA ASP A 17 -13.12 -2.11 -15.89
C ASP A 17 -13.81 -0.78 -15.52
N GLU A 18 -14.10 -0.56 -14.23
CA GLU A 18 -14.61 0.71 -13.73
C GLU A 18 -13.57 1.82 -13.86
N GLU A 19 -12.31 1.52 -13.62
CA GLU A 19 -11.20 2.45 -13.78
C GLU A 19 -10.95 2.79 -15.24
N LEU A 20 -10.99 1.80 -16.16
CA LEU A 20 -10.95 2.04 -17.62
C LEU A 20 -12.11 2.95 -18.04
N ARG A 21 -13.32 2.66 -17.58
CA ARG A 21 -14.50 3.51 -17.90
C ARG A 21 -14.36 4.92 -17.34
N ARG A 22 -13.76 5.08 -16.14
CA ARG A 22 -13.46 6.41 -15.59
C ARG A 22 -12.41 7.15 -16.42
N ARG A 23 -11.37 6.46 -16.89
CA ARG A 23 -10.37 7.02 -17.82
C ARG A 23 -10.99 7.45 -19.14
N GLU A 24 -11.92 6.68 -19.66
CA GLU A 24 -12.67 7.02 -20.88
C GLU A 24 -13.64 8.21 -20.66
N GLN A 25 -14.21 8.35 -19.46
CA GLN A 25 -15.13 9.43 -19.10
C GLN A 25 -14.45 10.72 -18.67
N THR A 26 -13.21 10.66 -18.15
CA THR A 26 -12.42 11.82 -17.80
C THR A 26 -11.37 12.09 -18.87
N ALA A 27 -11.78 12.76 -19.94
CA ALA A 27 -10.87 13.40 -20.90
C ALA A 27 -10.03 14.55 -20.27
N GLN A 28 -9.87 14.55 -18.95
CA GLN A 28 -9.08 15.46 -18.14
C GLN A 28 -8.26 14.67 -17.13
N GLY A 29 -7.18 14.06 -17.59
CA GLY A 29 -5.87 13.92 -16.97
C GLY A 29 -5.70 13.56 -15.47
N VAL A 30 -6.66 12.94 -14.79
CA VAL A 30 -6.42 12.37 -13.45
C VAL A 30 -6.09 10.88 -13.63
N GLU A 31 -4.80 10.58 -13.69
CA GLU A 31 -4.30 9.21 -13.67
C GLU A 31 -4.51 8.61 -12.28
N HIS A 32 -5.22 7.48 -12.21
CA HIS A 32 -5.33 6.72 -10.97
C HIS A 32 -4.01 6.01 -10.67
N ASP A 33 -3.48 6.26 -9.47
CA ASP A 33 -2.19 5.72 -9.06
C ASP A 33 -2.28 4.32 -8.41
N VAL A 34 -3.49 3.75 -8.27
CA VAL A 34 -3.69 2.38 -7.76
C VAL A 34 -3.83 1.39 -8.90
N VAL A 35 -2.96 0.38 -8.92
CA VAL A 35 -2.88 -0.65 -9.96
C VAL A 35 -2.79 -2.05 -9.34
N ALA A 36 -3.15 -3.07 -10.13
CA ALA A 36 -2.91 -4.47 -9.78
C ALA A 36 -1.62 -4.95 -10.43
N ILE A 37 -0.64 -5.37 -9.64
CA ILE A 37 0.59 -5.99 -10.14
C ILE A 37 0.56 -7.47 -9.81
N TYR A 38 0.78 -8.30 -10.83
CA TYR A 38 0.74 -9.75 -10.74
C TYR A 38 2.15 -10.31 -10.50
N ASP A 39 2.26 -11.26 -9.60
CA ASP A 39 3.50 -11.99 -9.38
C ASP A 39 3.73 -13.09 -10.43
N ASN A 40 4.83 -13.83 -10.29
CA ASN A 40 5.18 -14.96 -11.18
C ASN A 40 4.18 -16.14 -11.14
N ALA A 41 3.29 -16.19 -10.14
CA ALA A 41 2.20 -17.17 -10.03
C ALA A 41 0.86 -16.63 -10.59
N GLY A 42 0.84 -15.40 -11.08
CA GLY A 42 -0.35 -14.73 -11.61
C GLY A 42 -1.34 -14.31 -10.52
N ILE A 43 -0.87 -14.09 -9.28
CA ILE A 43 -1.68 -13.58 -8.17
C ILE A 43 -1.42 -12.08 -8.03
N PRO A 44 -2.49 -11.24 -7.95
CA PRO A 44 -2.36 -9.80 -7.87
C PRO A 44 -2.02 -9.30 -6.48
N SER A 45 -1.28 -8.21 -6.41
CA SER A 45 -1.21 -7.29 -5.28
C SER A 45 -1.74 -5.92 -5.69
N ILE A 46 -2.48 -5.25 -4.82
CA ILE A 46 -2.94 -3.88 -5.05
C ILE A 46 -1.83 -2.94 -4.63
N MET A 47 -1.32 -2.16 -5.57
CA MET A 47 -0.15 -1.32 -5.40
C MET A 47 -0.49 0.13 -5.73
N HIS A 48 0.08 1.07 -4.97
CA HIS A 48 0.07 2.49 -5.27
C HIS A 48 1.33 2.84 -6.07
N ARG A 49 1.14 3.47 -7.23
CA ARG A 49 2.22 3.93 -8.09
C ARG A 49 2.68 5.32 -7.65
N PHE A 50 3.96 5.47 -7.39
CA PHE A 50 4.61 6.75 -7.17
C PHE A 50 5.49 7.10 -8.38
N ARG A 51 5.27 8.29 -8.95
CA ARG A 51 6.13 8.83 -9.98
C ARG A 51 7.34 9.51 -9.37
N ARG A 52 8.46 9.45 -10.09
CA ARG A 52 9.72 10.06 -9.68
C ARG A 52 9.53 11.53 -9.34
N VAL A 53 10.04 11.90 -8.17
CA VAL A 53 10.08 13.27 -7.66
C VAL A 53 11.49 13.62 -7.18
N THR A 54 11.76 14.91 -7.09
CA THR A 54 12.98 15.43 -6.46
C THR A 54 12.74 15.79 -5.00
N ASN A 55 13.79 15.87 -4.21
CA ASN A 55 13.72 16.36 -2.83
C ASN A 55 13.12 17.76 -2.76
N LYS A 56 13.39 18.61 -3.77
CA LYS A 56 12.86 19.96 -3.86
C LYS A 56 11.34 19.98 -4.02
N GLU A 57 10.80 19.08 -4.82
CA GLU A 57 9.36 18.97 -5.03
C GLU A 57 8.63 18.50 -3.78
N LEU A 58 9.24 17.66 -2.95
CA LEU A 58 8.62 17.15 -1.72
C LEU A 58 8.73 18.11 -0.54
N PHE A 59 9.93 18.55 -0.22
CA PHE A 59 10.19 19.30 1.02
C PHE A 59 11.08 20.55 0.84
N GLY A 60 11.28 21.01 -0.39
CA GLY A 60 12.07 22.22 -0.67
C GLY A 60 13.58 22.03 -0.59
N GLY A 61 14.06 20.76 -0.63
CA GLY A 61 15.47 20.42 -0.61
C GLY A 61 16.20 20.66 -1.94
N SER A 62 17.16 19.78 -2.28
CA SER A 62 17.93 19.85 -3.53
C SER A 62 17.12 19.36 -4.75
N ASP A 63 17.60 19.67 -5.95
CA ASP A 63 17.06 19.12 -7.22
C ASP A 63 17.43 17.64 -7.44
N ALA A 64 18.10 16.98 -6.48
CA ALA A 64 18.40 15.56 -6.55
C ALA A 64 17.12 14.72 -6.52
N VAL A 65 17.12 13.61 -7.26
CA VAL A 65 16.05 12.62 -7.24
C VAL A 65 15.89 12.07 -5.82
N HIS A 66 14.65 11.90 -5.37
CA HIS A 66 14.38 11.31 -4.06
C HIS A 66 14.93 9.87 -4.00
N PRO A 67 15.60 9.47 -2.90
CA PRO A 67 16.31 8.18 -2.80
C PRO A 67 15.43 6.95 -3.07
N ALA A 68 14.13 7.01 -2.85
CA ALA A 68 13.19 5.92 -3.15
C ALA A 68 13.21 5.50 -4.63
N PHE A 69 13.60 6.38 -5.53
CA PHE A 69 13.66 6.11 -6.97
C PHE A 69 15.06 5.71 -7.46
N ILE A 70 15.99 5.45 -6.52
CA ILE A 70 17.36 5.03 -6.85
C ILE A 70 17.58 3.63 -6.29
N ILE A 71 17.51 2.61 -7.14
CA ILE A 71 17.60 1.20 -6.74
C ILE A 71 18.84 0.60 -7.43
N GLY A 72 19.78 0.06 -6.63
CA GLY A 72 21.00 -0.52 -7.17
C GLY A 72 21.90 0.47 -7.95
N GLY A 73 21.71 1.79 -7.74
CA GLY A 73 22.42 2.84 -8.45
C GLY A 73 21.73 3.30 -9.74
N GLU A 74 20.66 2.65 -10.15
CA GLU A 74 19.83 3.02 -11.30
C GLU A 74 18.66 3.91 -10.85
N VAL A 75 18.27 4.87 -11.70
CA VAL A 75 17.14 5.78 -11.46
C VAL A 75 15.90 5.27 -12.18
N TYR A 76 14.81 5.10 -11.43
CA TYR A 76 13.53 4.67 -11.95
C TYR A 76 12.55 5.83 -12.08
N ASP A 77 11.70 5.81 -13.11
CA ASP A 77 10.67 6.84 -13.33
C ASP A 77 9.45 6.64 -12.44
N GLU A 78 9.22 5.43 -11.96
CA GLU A 78 8.13 5.08 -11.06
C GLU A 78 8.50 3.89 -10.17
N ILE A 79 7.89 3.84 -8.99
CA ILE A 79 7.94 2.70 -8.06
C ILE A 79 6.52 2.38 -7.59
N TYR A 80 6.36 1.18 -7.01
CA TYR A 80 5.07 0.69 -6.56
C TYR A 80 5.16 0.25 -5.10
N ILE A 81 4.28 0.77 -4.26
CA ILE A 81 4.20 0.43 -2.84
C ILE A 81 2.86 -0.26 -2.57
N SER A 82 2.85 -1.31 -1.75
CA SER A 82 1.63 -1.98 -1.30
C SER A 82 0.61 -0.99 -0.74
N VAL A 83 -0.63 -1.01 -1.24
CA VAL A 83 -1.70 -0.16 -0.70
C VAL A 83 -2.09 -0.61 0.70
N TYR A 84 -2.03 -1.90 0.98
CA TYR A 84 -2.43 -2.52 2.25
C TYR A 84 -1.26 -3.26 2.90
N GLU A 85 -1.28 -3.37 4.23
CA GLU A 85 -0.47 -4.36 4.92
C GLU A 85 -0.66 -5.72 4.27
N ASN A 86 0.43 -6.48 4.15
CA ASN A 86 0.36 -7.72 3.40
C ASN A 86 -0.27 -8.85 4.22
N THR A 87 -1.07 -9.68 3.55
CA THR A 87 -1.49 -10.99 4.02
C THR A 87 -0.65 -12.10 3.37
N MET A 88 -0.55 -13.26 3.99
CA MET A 88 0.24 -14.38 3.46
C MET A 88 -0.65 -15.39 2.74
N ILE A 89 -0.36 -15.68 1.46
CA ILE A 89 -1.04 -16.72 0.67
C ILE A 89 0.01 -17.66 0.08
N ASN A 90 -0.03 -18.93 0.44
CA ASN A 90 0.93 -19.95 -0.04
C ASN A 90 2.40 -19.54 0.16
N GLY A 91 2.71 -18.91 1.29
CA GLY A 91 4.07 -18.50 1.66
C GLY A 91 4.57 -17.24 0.95
N LYS A 92 3.69 -16.49 0.26
CA LYS A 92 4.01 -15.22 -0.40
C LYS A 92 3.12 -14.08 0.13
N PRO A 93 3.66 -12.87 0.33
CA PRO A 93 2.90 -11.72 0.81
C PRO A 93 2.13 -11.01 -0.33
N TYR A 94 0.90 -10.61 -0.05
CA TYR A 94 0.04 -9.91 -1.01
C TYR A 94 -0.66 -8.73 -0.36
N SER A 95 -0.62 -7.58 -1.03
CA SER A 95 -1.37 -6.37 -0.67
C SER A 95 -2.82 -6.53 -1.10
N LEU A 96 -3.70 -6.88 -0.16
CA LEU A 96 -5.11 -7.15 -0.41
C LEU A 96 -5.98 -6.51 0.67
N PRO A 97 -7.16 -5.95 0.32
CA PRO A 97 -8.05 -5.36 1.30
C PRO A 97 -8.79 -6.41 2.13
N LEU A 98 -9.16 -6.03 3.35
CA LEU A 98 -10.02 -6.81 4.24
C LEU A 98 -9.48 -8.22 4.53
N GLN A 99 -8.18 -8.30 4.71
CA GLN A 99 -7.49 -9.53 5.11
C GLN A 99 -6.87 -9.39 6.50
N GLU A 100 -6.59 -10.51 7.14
CA GLU A 100 -5.73 -10.50 8.31
C GLU A 100 -4.29 -10.19 7.88
N PRO A 101 -3.63 -9.15 8.44
CA PRO A 101 -2.24 -8.84 8.14
C PRO A 101 -1.32 -9.93 8.68
N VAL A 102 -0.23 -10.22 7.96
CA VAL A 102 0.77 -11.20 8.40
C VAL A 102 1.48 -10.72 9.66
N THR A 103 1.60 -11.61 10.64
CA THR A 103 2.31 -11.38 11.91
C THR A 103 3.16 -12.60 12.25
N ASN A 104 3.99 -12.49 13.30
CA ASN A 104 4.84 -13.60 13.80
C ASN A 104 5.77 -14.18 12.72
N ILE A 105 6.30 -13.34 11.86
CA ILE A 105 7.29 -13.69 10.83
C ILE A 105 8.56 -12.87 11.07
N THR A 106 9.74 -13.49 10.86
CA THR A 106 11.00 -12.76 10.95
C THR A 106 11.18 -11.85 9.73
N MET A 107 11.97 -10.77 9.87
CA MET A 107 12.28 -9.89 8.74
C MET A 107 12.97 -10.65 7.60
N GLU A 108 13.84 -11.61 7.94
CA GLU A 108 14.54 -12.43 6.95
C GLU A 108 13.56 -13.32 6.16
N ASP A 109 12.66 -14.03 6.87
CA ASP A 109 11.65 -14.89 6.22
C ASP A 109 10.69 -14.07 5.36
N PHE A 110 10.28 -12.89 5.84
CA PHE A 110 9.41 -12.00 5.07
C PHE A 110 10.11 -11.46 3.82
N ALA A 111 11.39 -11.09 3.92
CA ALA A 111 12.18 -10.65 2.77
C ALA A 111 12.31 -11.76 1.72
N GLN A 112 12.60 -13.00 2.15
CA GLN A 112 12.65 -14.15 1.25
C GLN A 112 11.30 -14.42 0.59
N ALA A 113 10.20 -14.30 1.34
CA ALA A 113 8.85 -14.43 0.81
C ALA A 113 8.54 -13.36 -0.25
N CYS A 114 8.97 -12.09 -0.05
CA CYS A 114 8.85 -11.03 -1.04
C CYS A 114 9.62 -11.39 -2.32
N PHE A 115 10.90 -11.75 -2.22
CA PHE A 115 11.74 -12.11 -3.37
C PHE A 115 11.18 -13.32 -4.14
N SER A 116 10.52 -14.25 -3.48
CA SER A 116 9.91 -15.43 -4.11
C SER A 116 8.77 -15.10 -5.07
N LYS A 117 8.22 -13.90 -5.03
CA LYS A 117 7.17 -13.41 -5.96
C LYS A 117 7.71 -13.12 -7.36
N GLY A 118 9.02 -12.88 -7.49
CA GLY A 118 9.68 -12.56 -8.74
C GLY A 118 10.61 -11.37 -8.65
N GLU A 119 11.21 -11.02 -9.76
CA GLU A 119 12.12 -9.89 -9.86
C GLU A 119 11.42 -8.57 -9.50
N GLY A 120 12.11 -7.70 -8.76
CA GLY A 120 11.61 -6.39 -8.32
C GLY A 120 10.77 -6.41 -7.04
N TRP A 121 10.27 -7.59 -6.60
CA TRP A 121 9.53 -7.67 -5.33
C TRP A 121 10.47 -7.67 -4.13
N HIS A 122 10.26 -6.75 -3.19
CA HIS A 122 11.08 -6.61 -1.98
C HIS A 122 10.26 -6.05 -0.81
N CYS A 123 10.84 -6.06 0.39
CA CYS A 123 10.27 -5.36 1.54
C CYS A 123 10.39 -3.85 1.34
N LEU A 124 9.44 -3.10 1.91
CA LEU A 124 9.50 -1.64 1.94
C LEU A 124 10.84 -1.18 2.52
N THR A 125 11.56 -0.37 1.78
CA THR A 125 12.85 0.19 2.19
C THR A 125 12.67 1.46 3.02
N ALA A 126 13.71 1.86 3.77
CA ALA A 126 13.69 3.13 4.51
C ALA A 126 13.51 4.35 3.59
N ALA A 127 14.01 4.28 2.35
CA ALA A 127 13.83 5.36 1.37
C ALA A 127 12.39 5.46 0.86
N GLU A 128 11.72 4.34 0.62
CA GLU A 128 10.31 4.29 0.22
C GLU A 128 9.39 4.72 1.37
N TRP A 129 9.71 4.30 2.61
CA TRP A 129 9.02 4.82 3.79
C TRP A 129 9.18 6.34 3.91
N GLY A 130 10.39 6.86 3.67
CA GLY A 130 10.67 8.29 3.64
C GLY A 130 9.81 9.03 2.61
N LEU A 131 9.63 8.46 1.42
CA LEU A 131 8.77 9.03 0.38
C LEU A 131 7.31 9.17 0.86
N LEU A 132 6.77 8.13 1.53
CA LEU A 132 5.42 8.18 2.11
C LEU A 132 5.32 9.27 3.19
N ALA A 133 6.29 9.34 4.09
CA ALA A 133 6.32 10.33 5.17
C ALA A 133 6.42 11.76 4.62
N ASP A 134 7.33 12.01 3.68
CA ASP A 134 7.54 13.33 3.06
C ASP A 134 6.31 13.75 2.24
N THR A 135 5.65 12.81 1.56
CA THR A 135 4.40 13.06 0.84
C THR A 135 3.29 13.48 1.82
N SER A 136 3.10 12.74 2.91
CA SER A 136 2.12 13.06 3.95
C SER A 136 2.38 14.42 4.59
N LEU A 137 3.64 14.74 4.89
CA LEU A 137 4.02 16.04 5.44
C LEU A 137 3.72 17.18 4.47
N LYS A 138 4.06 17.01 3.19
CA LYS A 138 3.78 18.00 2.14
C LYS A 138 2.29 18.27 1.98
N LEU A 139 1.48 17.22 2.04
CA LEU A 139 0.02 17.32 1.91
C LEU A 139 -0.67 17.78 3.21
N GLY A 140 0.01 17.71 4.35
CA GLY A 140 -0.59 17.93 5.66
C GLY A 140 -1.54 16.80 6.07
N THR A 141 -1.30 15.59 5.62
CA THR A 141 -2.16 14.40 5.78
C THR A 141 -1.44 13.32 6.56
N LEU A 142 -0.89 13.64 7.74
CA LEU A 142 -0.27 12.62 8.59
C LEU A 142 -1.28 11.51 8.89
N PRO A 143 -0.96 10.24 8.56
CA PRO A 143 -1.92 9.17 8.68
C PRO A 143 -2.23 8.87 10.14
N HIS A 144 -3.50 8.69 10.43
CA HIS A 144 -3.96 8.04 11.64
C HIS A 144 -3.83 6.51 11.49
N GLY A 145 -4.37 5.71 12.40
CA GLY A 145 -4.32 4.27 12.27
C GLY A 145 -4.86 3.56 13.50
N ASN A 146 -4.81 2.24 13.50
CA ASN A 146 -5.14 1.43 14.67
C ASN A 146 -4.08 1.56 15.76
N THR A 147 -4.14 2.62 16.51
CA THR A 147 -3.20 2.94 17.60
C THR A 147 -3.77 2.65 18.99
N ASN A 148 -5.05 2.24 19.08
CA ASN A 148 -5.71 1.88 20.32
C ASN A 148 -6.86 0.87 20.08
N CYS A 149 -6.55 -0.42 20.03
CA CYS A 149 -7.53 -1.50 20.02
C CYS A 149 -8.66 -1.30 18.99
N SER A 150 -8.32 -1.33 17.72
CA SER A 150 -9.20 -1.14 16.55
C SER A 150 -9.55 0.28 16.14
N HIS A 151 -9.15 1.29 16.89
CA HIS A 151 -9.42 2.68 16.55
C HIS A 151 -8.18 3.58 16.72
N TRP A 152 -8.28 4.79 16.22
CA TRP A 152 -7.27 5.82 16.47
C TRP A 152 -7.42 6.38 17.88
N HIS A 153 -6.32 6.55 18.61
CA HIS A 153 -6.33 7.04 19.99
C HIS A 153 -6.86 8.47 20.14
N GLY A 154 -6.94 9.25 19.07
CA GLY A 154 -7.45 10.62 19.09
C GLY A 154 -8.96 10.75 18.85
N ASP A 155 -9.60 9.73 18.27
CA ASP A 155 -11.07 9.67 18.05
C ASP A 155 -11.54 8.23 17.94
N ASP A 156 -12.32 7.78 18.91
CA ASP A 156 -12.90 6.42 18.96
C ASP A 156 -13.86 6.12 17.79
N LYS A 157 -14.29 7.12 17.03
CA LYS A 157 -15.13 6.93 15.84
C LYS A 157 -14.31 6.56 14.61
N GLU A 158 -13.02 6.85 14.60
CA GLU A 158 -12.11 6.40 13.57
C GLU A 158 -11.65 4.98 13.86
N GLN A 159 -12.39 4.00 13.40
CA GLN A 159 -12.14 2.58 13.67
C GLN A 159 -12.11 1.75 12.41
N GLY A 160 -11.32 0.66 12.44
CA GLY A 160 -11.31 -0.40 11.45
C GLY A 160 -12.17 -1.60 11.90
N ILE A 161 -12.28 -2.59 11.03
CA ILE A 161 -12.97 -3.85 11.34
C ILE A 161 -12.04 -4.72 12.17
N ILE A 162 -12.39 -4.93 13.44
CA ILE A 162 -11.58 -5.73 14.37
C ILE A 162 -11.56 -7.20 13.97
N ILE A 163 -10.41 -7.83 14.13
CA ILE A 163 -10.24 -9.27 14.01
C ILE A 163 -10.60 -9.89 15.37
N GLU A 164 -11.48 -10.89 15.36
CA GLU A 164 -11.96 -11.56 16.57
C GLU A 164 -10.81 -12.04 17.46
N ASP A 165 -10.95 -11.85 18.76
CA ASP A 165 -9.94 -12.18 19.78
C ASP A 165 -8.56 -11.50 19.57
N SER A 166 -8.52 -10.36 18.88
CA SER A 166 -7.28 -9.60 18.67
C SER A 166 -7.49 -8.10 18.83
N TYR A 167 -6.40 -7.34 18.83
CA TYR A 167 -6.40 -5.87 18.77
C TYR A 167 -6.14 -5.35 17.36
N LYS A 168 -5.99 -6.26 16.39
CA LYS A 168 -5.72 -5.95 14.99
C LYS A 168 -7.03 -5.64 14.25
N THR A 169 -6.90 -4.88 13.17
CA THR A 169 -7.99 -4.68 12.21
C THR A 169 -7.64 -5.34 10.88
N LEU A 170 -8.69 -5.65 10.11
CA LEU A 170 -8.51 -6.09 8.74
C LEU A 170 -7.85 -4.99 7.90
N THR A 171 -6.95 -5.36 7.01
CA THR A 171 -6.19 -4.46 6.15
C THR A 171 -7.09 -3.50 5.37
N GLY A 172 -6.80 -2.20 5.42
CA GLY A 172 -7.56 -1.17 4.72
C GLY A 172 -9.00 -1.01 5.16
N SER A 173 -9.38 -1.51 6.35
CA SER A 173 -10.74 -1.37 6.88
C SER A 173 -10.98 -0.05 7.60
N GLY A 174 -9.94 0.70 7.91
CA GLY A 174 -10.04 2.01 8.53
C GLY A 174 -10.49 3.11 7.56
N PRO A 175 -10.84 4.30 8.07
CA PRO A 175 -11.23 5.44 7.25
C PRO A 175 -10.08 5.97 6.40
N ALA A 176 -10.38 6.86 5.44
CA ALA A 176 -9.36 7.47 4.57
C ALA A 176 -8.28 8.24 5.35
N THR A 177 -8.56 8.75 6.54
CA THR A 177 -7.59 9.39 7.43
C THR A 177 -6.45 8.46 7.87
N TRP A 178 -6.57 7.13 7.65
CA TRP A 178 -5.53 6.15 7.91
C TRP A 178 -4.56 5.94 6.73
N THR A 179 -4.74 6.71 5.65
CA THR A 179 -3.84 6.65 4.49
C THR A 179 -2.87 7.83 4.47
N HIS A 180 -1.78 7.68 3.71
CA HIS A 180 -0.73 8.70 3.60
C HIS A 180 -1.21 10.04 3.02
N ASP A 181 -2.29 10.03 2.25
CA ASP A 181 -2.84 11.20 1.54
C ASP A 181 -4.30 11.52 1.93
N HIS A 182 -4.86 10.82 2.92
CA HIS A 182 -6.25 10.89 3.36
C HIS A 182 -7.27 10.66 2.23
N THR A 183 -6.91 9.87 1.22
CA THR A 183 -7.85 9.42 0.17
C THR A 183 -8.13 7.94 0.26
N ALA A 184 -9.23 7.48 -0.31
CA ALA A 184 -9.57 6.05 -0.36
C ALA A 184 -8.62 5.21 -1.24
N SER A 185 -7.75 5.85 -2.02
CA SER A 185 -6.74 5.23 -2.87
C SER A 185 -5.32 5.33 -2.32
N GLY A 186 -5.14 5.97 -1.17
CA GLY A 186 -3.85 6.09 -0.50
C GLY A 186 -3.31 4.77 0.04
N VAL A 187 -2.05 4.79 0.46
CA VAL A 187 -1.42 3.66 1.17
C VAL A 187 -1.97 3.64 2.60
N HIS A 188 -2.59 2.52 2.98
CA HIS A 188 -3.28 2.31 4.26
C HIS A 188 -2.37 1.78 5.37
N ASP A 189 -2.87 1.90 6.59
CA ASP A 189 -2.37 1.20 7.80
C ASP A 189 -0.89 1.51 8.11
N LEU A 190 -0.44 2.74 7.83
CA LEU A 190 0.94 3.17 8.08
C LEU A 190 1.25 3.43 9.57
N CYS A 191 0.22 3.49 10.41
CA CYS A 191 0.34 3.74 11.84
C CYS A 191 -0.39 2.67 12.66
N GLY A 192 0.36 1.93 13.50
CA GLY A 192 -0.22 0.91 14.38
C GLY A 192 -0.56 -0.39 13.66
N ASN A 193 -1.64 -1.03 14.09
CA ASN A 193 -2.20 -2.30 13.66
C ASN A 193 -1.31 -3.52 13.96
N ILE A 194 -0.13 -3.61 13.39
CA ILE A 194 0.84 -4.68 13.63
C ILE A 194 2.23 -4.12 13.92
N TRP A 195 3.11 -4.95 14.54
CA TRP A 195 4.49 -4.62 14.91
C TRP A 195 5.48 -5.45 14.11
#